data_e7e36f0f313fb9c7c562ad83b694732a
#
_entry.id   e7e36f0f313fb9c7c562ad83b694732a
#
_cell.length_a   1.000
_cell.length_b   1.000
_cell.length_c   1.000
_cell.angle_alpha   90.00
_cell.angle_beta   90.00
_cell.angle_gamma   90.00
#
_symmetry.space_group_name_H-M   'P 1'
#
loop_
_entity.id
_entity.type
_entity.pdbx_description
1 polymer ?
#
loop_
_entity_poly.entity_id
_entity_poly.type
_entity_poly.pdbx_seq_one_letter_code
_entity_poly.pdbx_strand_id
1 'polypeptide(L)'
;MRSTLPTSHGFAPRNANIASPFPKSAFTDGKKTAFTANFEFVGTIDNAPYLCVPAALAWRESLGGEEVIMNYCQTLAQEGAKLLAKELGTEVLENSTGTLGKCMLSNVRLPISLPDAKEFAAKAGIEQAEVGGAVRDWMSKISIDEYGTFIQSLFHGGVWWARLSGQVYLDMKDMEWAVQTIKSICERVNAGEWAQPAKTGKL
;
A
#
# COMPACT_ATOMS: atom_id res chain seq x y z
N MET A 1 23.80 -10.73 -1.01
CA MET A 1 22.66 -10.00 -0.46
C MET A 1 22.10 -10.81 0.71
N ARG A 2 22.12 -10.26 1.93
CA ARG A 2 21.53 -10.93 3.09
C ARG A 2 20.07 -10.50 3.19
N SER A 3 19.15 -11.44 3.05
CA SER A 3 17.73 -11.17 3.21
C SER A 3 17.41 -10.95 4.69
N THR A 4 16.98 -9.76 5.04
CA THR A 4 16.41 -9.46 6.35
C THR A 4 14.92 -9.78 6.30
N LEU A 5 14.51 -10.92 6.87
CA LEU A 5 13.09 -11.22 7.05
C LEU A 5 12.58 -10.43 8.27
N PRO A 6 11.47 -9.68 8.14
CA PRO A 6 10.83 -9.07 9.29
C PRO A 6 10.27 -10.19 10.19
N THR A 7 10.54 -10.11 11.48
CA THR A 7 9.95 -11.03 12.44
C THR A 7 8.52 -10.57 12.72
N SER A 8 7.58 -11.51 12.76
CA SER A 8 6.15 -11.27 12.99
C SER A 8 5.80 -10.61 14.34
N HIS A 9 6.78 -10.28 15.16
CA HIS A 9 6.63 -9.79 16.52
C HIS A 9 7.24 -8.40 16.74
N GLY A 10 7.47 -7.61 15.69
CA GLY A 10 8.00 -6.25 15.84
C GLY A 10 9.43 -6.14 16.35
N PHE A 11 10.16 -7.24 16.43
CA PHE A 11 11.58 -7.20 16.76
C PHE A 11 12.41 -6.75 15.54
N ALA A 12 13.34 -5.84 15.77
CA ALA A 12 14.27 -5.40 14.74
C ALA A 12 14.99 -6.60 14.09
N PRO A 13 15.28 -6.54 12.78
CA PRO A 13 16.02 -7.60 12.10
C PRO A 13 17.36 -7.82 12.81
N ARG A 14 17.62 -9.04 13.27
CA ARG A 14 18.84 -9.37 13.97
C ARG A 14 19.97 -9.54 12.97
N ASN A 15 21.02 -8.74 13.10
CA ASN A 15 22.31 -9.06 12.50
C ASN A 15 22.81 -10.39 13.08
N ALA A 16 23.38 -11.22 12.23
CA ALA A 16 23.93 -12.53 12.64
C ALA A 16 24.99 -12.47 13.76
N ASN A 17 25.48 -11.27 14.06
CA ASN A 17 26.53 -11.03 15.06
C ASN A 17 26.00 -10.44 16.38
N ILE A 18 24.68 -10.20 16.52
CA ILE A 18 24.10 -9.80 17.80
C ILE A 18 23.82 -11.09 18.56
N ALA A 19 24.53 -11.29 19.65
CA ALA A 19 24.25 -12.37 20.60
C ALA A 19 22.76 -12.27 20.99
N SER A 20 22.04 -13.39 20.92
CA SER A 20 20.63 -13.43 21.34
C SER A 20 20.52 -12.88 22.77
N PRO A 21 19.66 -11.88 23.02
CA PRO A 21 19.42 -11.38 24.38
C PRO A 21 18.76 -12.45 25.26
N PHE A 22 18.28 -13.53 24.66
CA PHE A 22 17.77 -14.66 25.42
C PHE A 22 18.92 -15.61 25.73
N PRO A 23 19.09 -16.04 26.99
CA PRO A 23 20.04 -17.07 27.31
C PRO A 23 19.84 -18.24 26.37
N LYS A 24 20.94 -18.88 25.96
CA LYS A 24 20.89 -20.15 25.24
C LYS A 24 19.97 -21.04 26.07
N SER A 25 18.74 -21.23 25.65
CA SER A 25 17.80 -21.97 26.48
C SER A 25 18.32 -23.40 26.60
N ALA A 26 18.06 -24.02 27.75
CA ALA A 26 18.36 -25.42 27.98
C ALA A 26 17.72 -26.38 26.96
N PHE A 27 16.92 -25.85 26.09
CA PHE A 27 16.20 -26.57 25.01
C PHE A 27 16.97 -26.60 23.68
N THR A 28 18.12 -25.97 23.55
CA THR A 28 18.96 -26.08 22.36
C THR A 28 20.07 -27.09 22.61
N ASP A 29 19.96 -28.24 21.99
CA ASP A 29 21.02 -29.30 22.01
C ASP A 29 22.25 -28.92 21.17
N GLY A 30 22.39 -27.69 20.79
CA GLY A 30 23.48 -27.16 19.96
C GLY A 30 23.39 -27.51 18.47
N LYS A 31 22.41 -28.31 18.07
CA LYS A 31 22.21 -28.77 16.68
C LYS A 31 21.21 -27.90 15.88
N LYS A 32 20.43 -27.07 16.57
CA LYS A 32 19.40 -26.26 15.95
C LYS A 32 19.96 -24.96 15.39
N THR A 33 19.46 -24.55 14.24
CA THR A 33 19.75 -23.23 13.65
C THR A 33 19.19 -22.11 14.53
N ALA A 34 19.76 -20.92 14.43
CA ALA A 34 19.23 -19.75 15.13
C ALA A 34 17.75 -19.46 14.73
N PHE A 35 17.36 -19.77 13.52
CA PHE A 35 15.98 -19.69 13.06
C PHE A 35 15.08 -20.65 13.85
N THR A 36 15.44 -21.93 13.88
CA THR A 36 14.68 -22.94 14.63
C THR A 36 14.55 -22.57 16.10
N ALA A 37 15.66 -22.19 16.73
CA ALA A 37 15.67 -21.83 18.15
C ALA A 37 14.80 -20.61 18.48
N ASN A 38 14.64 -19.65 17.54
CA ASN A 38 13.82 -18.47 17.74
C ASN A 38 12.32 -18.70 17.50
N PHE A 39 11.96 -19.66 16.67
CA PHE A 39 10.58 -19.85 16.22
C PHE A 39 9.96 -21.17 16.67
N GLU A 40 10.74 -22.08 17.22
CA GLU A 40 10.25 -23.39 17.71
C GLU A 40 9.30 -23.25 18.91
N PHE A 41 9.64 -22.31 19.81
CA PHE A 41 8.83 -22.04 20.98
C PHE A 41 8.51 -20.54 21.06
N VAL A 42 7.28 -20.18 20.76
CA VAL A 42 6.80 -18.80 20.73
C VAL A 42 5.85 -18.48 21.91
N GLY A 43 5.72 -19.39 22.85
CA GLY A 43 4.77 -19.28 23.96
C GLY A 43 3.33 -19.54 23.51
N THR A 44 2.38 -19.06 24.29
CA THR A 44 0.96 -19.12 23.91
C THR A 44 0.69 -18.06 22.85
N ILE A 45 0.30 -18.49 21.66
CA ILE A 45 -0.11 -17.62 20.54
C ILE A 45 -1.52 -17.99 20.11
N ASP A 46 -2.21 -17.03 19.50
CA ASP A 46 -3.48 -17.32 18.83
C ASP A 46 -3.21 -18.04 17.51
N ASN A 47 -3.61 -19.30 17.42
CA ASN A 47 -3.51 -20.11 16.23
C ASN A 47 -4.76 -20.04 15.32
N ALA A 48 -5.79 -19.28 15.72
CA ALA A 48 -7.04 -19.18 14.96
C ALA A 48 -6.81 -18.79 13.47
N PRO A 49 -5.89 -17.85 13.14
CA PRO A 49 -5.63 -17.52 11.73
C PRO A 49 -5.16 -18.72 10.90
N TYR A 50 -4.35 -19.62 11.47
CA TYR A 50 -3.90 -20.83 10.77
C TYR A 50 -5.03 -21.83 10.57
N LEU A 51 -5.91 -21.95 11.56
CA LEU A 51 -7.08 -22.84 11.49
C LEU A 51 -8.13 -22.36 10.49
N CYS A 52 -8.14 -21.06 10.17
CA CYS A 52 -9.03 -20.48 9.17
C CYS A 52 -8.59 -20.76 7.72
N VAL A 53 -7.33 -21.17 7.48
CA VAL A 53 -6.81 -21.37 6.11
C VAL A 53 -7.66 -22.36 5.30
N PRO A 54 -8.05 -23.55 5.81
CA PRO A 54 -8.89 -24.48 5.04
C PRO A 54 -10.24 -23.87 4.66
N ALA A 55 -10.88 -23.14 5.58
CA ALA A 55 -12.15 -22.48 5.30
C ALA A 55 -12.00 -21.36 4.26
N ALA A 56 -10.91 -20.58 4.32
CA ALA A 56 -10.60 -19.57 3.33
C ALA A 56 -10.38 -20.15 1.93
N LEU A 57 -9.66 -21.28 1.83
CA LEU A 57 -9.46 -21.98 0.56
C LEU A 57 -10.78 -22.54 0.00
N ALA A 58 -11.60 -23.16 0.84
CA ALA A 58 -12.92 -23.65 0.43
C ALA A 58 -13.84 -22.52 -0.06
N TRP A 59 -13.80 -21.38 0.62
CA TRP A 59 -14.54 -20.18 0.17
C TRP A 59 -14.04 -19.67 -1.18
N ARG A 60 -12.73 -19.60 -1.39
CA ARG A 60 -12.16 -19.19 -2.69
C ARG A 60 -12.56 -20.15 -3.80
N GLU A 61 -12.57 -21.45 -3.53
CA GLU A 61 -13.04 -22.45 -4.47
C GLU A 61 -14.52 -22.26 -4.84
N SER A 62 -15.36 -21.89 -3.88
CA SER A 62 -16.79 -21.59 -4.12
C SER A 62 -17.04 -20.38 -5.01
N LEU A 63 -16.05 -19.50 -5.16
CA LEU A 63 -16.08 -18.35 -6.09
C LEU A 63 -15.60 -18.70 -7.51
N GLY A 64 -15.27 -19.95 -7.77
CA GLY A 64 -14.76 -20.43 -9.06
C GLY A 64 -13.27 -20.76 -9.07
N GLY A 65 -12.63 -20.76 -7.91
CA GLY A 65 -11.22 -21.12 -7.71
C GLY A 65 -10.23 -20.00 -8.01
N GLU A 66 -8.96 -20.31 -7.80
CA GLU A 66 -7.87 -19.31 -7.86
C GLU A 66 -7.74 -18.66 -9.23
N GLU A 67 -7.86 -19.41 -10.31
CA GLU A 67 -7.68 -18.88 -11.67
C GLU A 67 -8.74 -17.84 -12.00
N VAL A 68 -10.01 -18.12 -11.68
CA VAL A 68 -11.12 -17.18 -11.90
C VAL A 68 -10.94 -15.90 -11.09
N ILE A 69 -10.61 -16.06 -9.79
CA ILE A 69 -10.38 -14.92 -8.89
C ILE A 69 -9.21 -14.06 -9.37
N MET A 70 -8.07 -14.69 -9.70
CA MET A 70 -6.88 -13.98 -10.13
C MET A 70 -7.12 -13.24 -11.46
N ASN A 71 -7.73 -13.89 -12.44
CA ASN A 71 -8.02 -13.29 -13.73
C ASN A 71 -8.99 -12.11 -13.59
N TYR A 72 -10.04 -12.26 -12.79
CA TYR A 72 -10.99 -11.19 -12.52
C TYR A 72 -10.31 -9.99 -11.87
N CYS A 73 -9.63 -10.20 -10.75
CA CYS A 73 -9.00 -9.11 -9.99
C CYS A 73 -7.87 -8.42 -10.78
N GLN A 74 -7.08 -9.18 -11.53
CA GLN A 74 -6.03 -8.62 -12.39
C GLN A 74 -6.63 -7.79 -13.52
N THR A 75 -7.64 -8.30 -14.21
CA THR A 75 -8.33 -7.58 -15.30
C THR A 75 -8.94 -6.29 -14.76
N LEU A 76 -9.64 -6.36 -13.63
CA LEU A 76 -10.26 -5.19 -13.00
C LEU A 76 -9.23 -4.12 -12.63
N ALA A 77 -8.09 -4.51 -12.03
CA ALA A 77 -7.02 -3.58 -11.69
C ALA A 77 -6.41 -2.91 -12.93
N GLN A 78 -6.19 -3.69 -14.00
CA GLN A 78 -5.62 -3.18 -15.25
C GLN A 78 -6.57 -2.24 -15.99
N GLU A 79 -7.84 -2.62 -16.12
CA GLU A 79 -8.83 -1.78 -16.80
C GLU A 79 -9.13 -0.50 -16.01
N GLY A 80 -9.24 -0.59 -14.69
CA GLY A 80 -9.36 0.58 -13.82
C GLY A 80 -8.16 1.52 -13.94
N ALA A 81 -6.94 0.98 -13.98
CA ALA A 81 -5.72 1.78 -14.15
C ALA A 81 -5.64 2.46 -15.52
N LYS A 82 -6.01 1.75 -16.60
CA LYS A 82 -6.08 2.33 -17.94
C LYS A 82 -7.11 3.47 -18.02
N LEU A 83 -8.27 3.26 -17.38
CA LEU A 83 -9.30 4.28 -17.30
C LEU A 83 -8.79 5.51 -16.56
N LEU A 84 -8.18 5.31 -15.37
CA LEU A 84 -7.63 6.40 -14.56
C LEU A 84 -6.54 7.16 -15.32
N ALA A 85 -5.59 6.46 -15.92
CA ALA A 85 -4.50 7.07 -16.68
C ALA A 85 -5.03 7.92 -17.86
N LYS A 86 -6.05 7.40 -18.56
CA LYS A 86 -6.71 8.11 -19.65
C LYS A 86 -7.41 9.39 -19.17
N GLU A 87 -8.20 9.30 -18.12
CA GLU A 87 -8.95 10.45 -17.58
C GLU A 87 -8.06 11.53 -16.95
N LEU A 88 -6.90 11.14 -16.43
CA LEU A 88 -5.92 12.06 -15.88
C LEU A 88 -4.89 12.56 -16.92
N GLY A 89 -4.87 11.99 -18.12
CA GLY A 89 -3.85 12.31 -19.14
C GLY A 89 -2.44 11.88 -18.71
N THR A 90 -2.33 10.77 -17.99
CA THR A 90 -1.07 10.29 -17.40
C THR A 90 -0.75 8.86 -17.84
N GLU A 91 0.03 8.14 -17.07
CA GLU A 91 0.52 6.80 -17.41
C GLU A 91 0.33 5.80 -16.26
N VAL A 92 0.23 4.53 -16.61
CA VAL A 92 0.32 3.41 -15.68
C VAL A 92 1.80 3.07 -15.51
N LEU A 93 2.23 2.83 -14.26
CA LEU A 93 3.59 2.38 -13.96
C LEU A 93 3.79 0.97 -14.52
N GLU A 94 4.71 0.85 -15.47
CA GLU A 94 5.04 -0.43 -16.06
C GLU A 94 6.55 -0.53 -16.31
N ASN A 95 7.09 -1.74 -16.34
CA ASN A 95 8.45 -2.01 -16.73
C ASN A 95 8.55 -2.35 -18.22
N SER A 96 9.79 -2.40 -18.75
CA SER A 96 10.03 -2.67 -20.16
C SER A 96 9.56 -4.06 -20.64
N THR A 97 9.32 -4.99 -19.70
CA THR A 97 8.85 -6.35 -20.01
C THR A 97 7.33 -6.51 -19.88
N GLY A 98 6.61 -5.47 -19.45
CA GLY A 98 5.15 -5.51 -19.28
C GLY A 98 4.70 -6.50 -18.20
N THR A 99 5.45 -6.61 -17.11
CA THR A 99 5.17 -7.61 -16.07
C THR A 99 4.70 -7.04 -14.74
N LEU A 100 4.83 -5.72 -14.49
CA LEU A 100 4.36 -5.11 -13.26
C LEU A 100 2.84 -5.18 -13.12
N GLY A 101 2.12 -5.03 -14.23
CA GLY A 101 0.66 -5.14 -14.28
C GLY A 101 0.13 -6.58 -14.18
N LYS A 102 1.00 -7.61 -14.10
CA LYS A 102 0.55 -9.01 -13.95
C LYS A 102 0.26 -9.36 -12.49
N CYS A 103 -0.52 -8.52 -11.84
CA CYS A 103 -1.00 -8.72 -10.48
C CYS A 103 -2.33 -7.97 -10.28
N MET A 104 -2.89 -8.06 -9.07
CA MET A 104 -4.16 -7.42 -8.71
C MET A 104 -3.99 -5.94 -8.31
N LEU A 105 -2.81 -5.36 -8.53
CA LEU A 105 -2.47 -3.99 -8.18
C LEU A 105 -1.92 -3.27 -9.40
N SER A 106 -2.34 -2.03 -9.58
CA SER A 106 -1.79 -1.14 -10.61
C SER A 106 -1.52 0.24 -10.02
N ASN A 107 -0.42 0.86 -10.41
CA ASN A 107 -0.08 2.20 -9.99
C ASN A 107 -0.23 3.16 -11.17
N VAL A 108 -0.93 4.26 -10.95
CA VAL A 108 -1.17 5.29 -11.97
C VAL A 108 -0.56 6.60 -11.50
N ARG A 109 0.19 7.26 -12.37
CA ARG A 109 0.78 8.56 -12.11
C ARG A 109 -0.31 9.61 -11.92
N LEU A 110 -0.14 10.45 -10.90
CA LEU A 110 -1.05 11.56 -10.63
C LEU A 110 -0.54 12.84 -11.29
N PRO A 111 -1.42 13.68 -11.86
CA PRO A 111 -1.05 14.92 -12.52
C PRO A 111 -0.80 16.04 -11.50
N ILE A 112 0.11 15.79 -10.56
CA ILE A 112 0.49 16.72 -9.51
C ILE A 112 1.87 17.29 -9.83
N SER A 113 1.97 18.63 -9.87
CA SER A 113 3.21 19.36 -10.15
C SER A 113 4.07 19.43 -8.89
N LEU A 114 5.23 18.80 -8.90
CA LEU A 114 6.18 18.89 -7.78
C LEU A 114 6.73 20.32 -7.59
N PRO A 115 7.07 21.10 -8.64
CA PRO A 115 7.45 22.49 -8.48
C PRO A 115 6.38 23.32 -7.77
N ASP A 116 5.12 23.21 -8.19
CA ASP A 116 4.01 23.97 -7.60
C ASP A 116 3.75 23.54 -6.15
N ALA A 117 3.80 22.23 -5.87
CA ALA A 117 3.70 21.72 -4.51
C ALA A 117 4.80 22.27 -3.61
N LYS A 118 6.04 22.38 -4.10
CA LYS A 118 7.16 22.98 -3.37
C LYS A 118 6.95 24.46 -3.11
N GLU A 119 6.33 25.19 -4.03
CA GLU A 119 5.99 26.60 -3.84
C GLU A 119 4.92 26.76 -2.75
N PHE A 120 3.88 25.95 -2.74
CA PHE A 120 2.88 25.94 -1.67
C PHE A 120 3.49 25.58 -0.31
N ALA A 121 4.37 24.58 -0.27
CA ALA A 121 5.11 24.21 0.94
C ALA A 121 5.93 25.35 1.51
N ALA A 122 6.67 26.07 0.66
CA ALA A 122 7.48 27.22 1.08
C ALA A 122 6.61 28.33 1.69
N LYS A 123 5.45 28.62 1.11
CA LYS A 123 4.49 29.59 1.65
C LYS A 123 3.89 29.16 2.99
N ALA A 124 3.74 27.84 3.20
CA ALA A 124 3.19 27.26 4.42
C ALA A 124 4.24 26.93 5.50
N GLY A 125 5.53 27.15 5.23
CA GLY A 125 6.62 26.82 6.15
C GLY A 125 6.89 25.32 6.27
N ILE A 126 6.53 24.53 5.27
CA ILE A 126 6.76 23.08 5.23
C ILE A 126 8.12 22.83 4.59
N GLU A 127 8.93 21.97 5.21
CA GLU A 127 10.24 21.57 4.72
C GLU A 127 10.17 20.92 3.33
N GLN A 128 11.07 21.33 2.43
CA GLN A 128 11.07 20.86 1.03
C GLN A 128 11.22 19.33 0.91
N ALA A 129 11.92 18.70 1.84
CA ALA A 129 12.09 17.25 1.89
C ALA A 129 10.80 16.50 2.29
N GLU A 130 9.87 17.16 2.97
CA GLU A 130 8.65 16.59 3.50
C GLU A 130 7.45 16.69 2.53
N VAL A 131 7.58 17.50 1.47
CA VAL A 131 6.47 17.80 0.53
C VAL A 131 5.81 16.55 -0.01
N GLY A 132 6.61 15.54 -0.44
CA GLY A 132 6.10 14.29 -0.97
C GLY A 132 5.20 13.54 0.02
N GLY A 133 5.64 13.48 1.28
CA GLY A 133 4.90 12.89 2.38
C GLY A 133 3.66 13.68 2.77
N ALA A 134 3.79 15.00 2.92
CA ALA A 134 2.70 15.86 3.34
C ALA A 134 1.52 15.83 2.36
N VAL A 135 1.78 15.89 1.06
CA VAL A 135 0.73 15.76 0.02
C VAL A 135 0.08 14.38 0.10
N ARG A 136 0.89 13.30 0.18
CA ARG A 136 0.38 11.93 0.31
C ARG A 136 -0.54 11.78 1.52
N ASP A 137 -0.12 12.26 2.68
CA ASP A 137 -0.86 12.11 3.94
C ASP A 137 -2.16 12.92 3.90
N TRP A 138 -2.12 14.12 3.32
CA TRP A 138 -3.31 14.91 3.09
C TRP A 138 -4.30 14.21 2.15
N MET A 139 -3.84 13.65 1.02
CA MET A 139 -4.68 12.90 0.09
C MET A 139 -5.33 11.69 0.79
N SER A 140 -4.58 10.95 1.59
CA SER A 140 -5.08 9.82 2.37
C SER A 140 -6.14 10.25 3.36
N LYS A 141 -5.91 11.34 4.07
CA LYS A 141 -6.86 11.91 5.03
C LYS A 141 -8.18 12.32 4.35
N ILE A 142 -8.09 13.08 3.27
CA ILE A 142 -9.27 13.59 2.55
C ILE A 142 -10.07 12.44 1.93
N SER A 143 -9.42 11.41 1.38
CA SER A 143 -10.12 10.26 0.84
C SER A 143 -10.95 9.52 1.90
N ILE A 144 -10.46 9.45 3.15
CA ILE A 144 -11.20 8.84 4.25
C ILE A 144 -12.32 9.78 4.74
N ASP A 145 -11.97 11.03 5.05
CA ASP A 145 -12.85 11.94 5.77
C ASP A 145 -14.02 12.44 4.91
N GLU A 146 -13.78 12.67 3.62
CA GLU A 146 -14.77 13.32 2.75
C GLU A 146 -15.37 12.36 1.70
N TYR A 147 -14.62 11.34 1.28
CA TYR A 147 -15.08 10.39 0.27
C TYR A 147 -15.40 9.00 0.84
N GLY A 148 -15.15 8.76 2.13
CA GLY A 148 -15.46 7.49 2.79
C GLY A 148 -14.69 6.29 2.22
N THR A 149 -13.52 6.53 1.62
CA THR A 149 -12.70 5.49 0.99
C THR A 149 -11.23 5.66 1.34
N PHE A 150 -10.45 4.61 1.08
CA PHE A 150 -9.00 4.68 1.16
C PHE A 150 -8.36 4.27 -0.16
N ILE A 151 -7.75 5.24 -0.85
CA ILE A 151 -6.94 4.99 -2.05
C ILE A 151 -5.49 5.27 -1.70
N GLN A 152 -4.66 4.23 -1.77
CA GLN A 152 -3.25 4.35 -1.43
C GLN A 152 -2.54 5.30 -2.39
N SER A 153 -2.03 6.40 -1.87
CA SER A 153 -1.15 7.32 -2.59
C SER A 153 0.30 7.12 -2.18
N LEU A 154 1.22 7.25 -3.11
CA LEU A 154 2.65 7.04 -2.94
C LEU A 154 3.42 8.19 -3.59
N PHE A 155 4.52 8.61 -2.97
CA PHE A 155 5.50 9.51 -3.61
C PHE A 155 6.75 8.72 -3.95
N HIS A 156 7.05 8.58 -5.22
CA HIS A 156 8.20 7.82 -5.70
C HIS A 156 8.73 8.42 -7.01
N GLY A 157 10.06 8.49 -7.16
CA GLY A 157 10.69 9.02 -8.37
C GLY A 157 10.35 10.49 -8.65
N GLY A 158 10.05 11.29 -7.62
CA GLY A 158 9.71 12.71 -7.78
C GLY A 158 8.27 12.98 -8.24
N VAL A 159 7.41 11.97 -8.27
CA VAL A 159 6.00 12.08 -8.67
C VAL A 159 5.10 11.29 -7.71
N TRP A 160 3.81 11.63 -7.72
CA TRP A 160 2.81 10.89 -6.94
C TRP A 160 2.11 9.85 -7.79
N TRP A 161 1.79 8.74 -7.16
CA TRP A 161 1.10 7.59 -7.75
C TRP A 161 -0.11 7.23 -6.92
N ALA A 162 -1.20 6.86 -7.56
CA ALA A 162 -2.32 6.17 -6.91
C ALA A 162 -2.25 4.68 -7.22
N ARG A 163 -2.45 3.84 -6.20
CA ARG A 163 -2.53 2.39 -6.36
C ARG A 163 -3.98 1.95 -6.35
N LEU A 164 -4.43 1.39 -7.47
CA LEU A 164 -5.71 0.70 -7.57
C LEU A 164 -5.51 -0.79 -7.28
N SER A 165 -6.47 -1.38 -6.58
CA SER A 165 -6.47 -2.80 -6.21
C SER A 165 -7.72 -3.46 -6.75
N GLY A 166 -7.58 -4.50 -7.58
CA GLY A 166 -8.68 -5.35 -7.99
C GLY A 166 -9.04 -6.32 -6.88
N GLN A 167 -10.31 -6.39 -6.51
CA GLN A 167 -10.83 -7.28 -5.48
C GLN A 167 -12.13 -7.92 -5.97
N VAL A 168 -12.44 -9.11 -5.44
CA VAL A 168 -13.63 -9.89 -5.87
C VAL A 168 -14.97 -9.22 -5.58
N TYR A 169 -14.98 -8.23 -4.69
CA TYR A 169 -16.18 -7.47 -4.31
C TYR A 169 -16.29 -6.09 -4.99
N LEU A 170 -15.34 -5.75 -5.87
CA LEU A 170 -15.35 -4.53 -6.66
C LEU A 170 -15.72 -4.82 -8.10
N ASP A 171 -16.30 -3.83 -8.77
CA ASP A 171 -16.57 -3.87 -10.21
C ASP A 171 -16.04 -2.62 -10.94
N MET A 172 -16.29 -2.50 -12.23
CA MET A 172 -15.85 -1.34 -13.02
C MET A 172 -16.53 -0.03 -12.61
N LYS A 173 -17.72 -0.07 -12.01
CA LYS A 173 -18.38 1.16 -11.50
C LYS A 173 -17.65 1.72 -10.29
N ASP A 174 -17.10 0.84 -9.43
CA ASP A 174 -16.25 1.27 -8.34
C ASP A 174 -14.98 1.93 -8.87
N MET A 175 -14.38 1.39 -9.95
CA MET A 175 -13.23 2.00 -10.61
C MET A 175 -13.56 3.35 -11.25
N GLU A 176 -14.69 3.48 -11.91
CA GLU A 176 -15.19 4.75 -12.47
C GLU A 176 -15.38 5.81 -11.37
N TRP A 177 -15.97 5.40 -10.24
CA TRP A 177 -16.13 6.26 -9.08
C TRP A 177 -14.77 6.67 -8.47
N ALA A 178 -13.85 5.73 -8.34
CA ALA A 178 -12.51 6.01 -7.85
C ALA A 178 -11.75 7.00 -8.77
N VAL A 179 -11.93 6.89 -10.08
CA VAL A 179 -11.37 7.83 -11.07
C VAL A 179 -11.84 9.26 -10.80
N GLN A 180 -13.13 9.47 -10.62
CA GLN A 180 -13.68 10.80 -10.35
C GLN A 180 -13.20 11.35 -9.01
N THR A 181 -13.12 10.49 -8.00
CA THR A 181 -12.60 10.84 -6.67
C THR A 181 -11.14 11.28 -6.74
N ILE A 182 -10.28 10.49 -7.40
CA ILE A 182 -8.84 10.81 -7.54
C ILE A 182 -8.66 12.11 -8.32
N LYS A 183 -9.43 12.30 -9.41
CA LYS A 183 -9.38 13.52 -10.21
C LYS A 183 -9.68 14.75 -9.36
N SER A 184 -10.77 14.72 -8.59
CA SER A 184 -11.15 15.80 -7.68
C SER A 184 -10.05 16.07 -6.62
N ILE A 185 -9.47 15.02 -6.04
CA ILE A 185 -8.38 15.16 -5.06
C ILE A 185 -7.15 15.80 -5.71
N CYS A 186 -6.77 15.39 -6.93
CA CYS A 186 -5.64 15.99 -7.65
C CYS A 186 -5.85 17.48 -7.95
N GLU A 187 -7.05 17.88 -8.34
CA GLU A 187 -7.42 19.28 -8.56
C GLU A 187 -7.24 20.10 -7.28
N ARG A 188 -7.66 19.57 -6.14
CA ARG A 188 -7.50 20.23 -4.82
C ARG A 188 -6.05 20.30 -4.38
N VAL A 189 -5.23 19.26 -4.65
CA VAL A 189 -3.79 19.30 -4.39
C VAL A 189 -3.13 20.41 -5.22
N ASN A 190 -3.45 20.49 -6.51
CA ASN A 190 -2.90 21.50 -7.42
C ASN A 190 -3.40 22.92 -7.09
N ALA A 191 -4.53 23.06 -6.38
CA ALA A 191 -5.00 24.32 -5.82
C ALA A 191 -4.31 24.69 -4.49
N GLY A 192 -3.41 23.84 -3.96
CA GLY A 192 -2.66 24.10 -2.73
C GLY A 192 -3.46 23.92 -1.44
N GLU A 193 -4.61 23.23 -1.49
CA GLU A 193 -5.48 23.04 -0.32
C GLU A 193 -4.75 22.28 0.82
N TRP A 194 -3.93 21.33 0.48
CA TRP A 194 -3.14 20.52 1.43
C TRP A 194 -2.16 21.33 2.28
N ALA A 195 -1.73 22.49 1.80
CA ALA A 195 -0.79 23.38 2.48
C ALA A 195 -1.50 24.45 3.32
N GLN A 196 -2.83 24.47 3.34
CA GLN A 196 -3.60 25.42 4.15
C GLN A 196 -3.76 24.91 5.59
N PRO A 197 -3.85 25.81 6.59
CA PRO A 197 -4.19 25.41 7.95
C PRO A 197 -5.49 24.60 7.95
N ALA A 198 -5.52 23.52 8.73
CA ALA A 198 -6.73 22.74 8.90
C ALA A 198 -7.88 23.69 9.28
N LYS A 199 -8.97 23.68 8.51
CA LYS A 199 -10.18 24.41 8.92
C LYS A 199 -10.58 23.84 10.27
N THR A 200 -10.45 24.64 11.33
CA THR A 200 -10.93 24.28 12.66
C THR A 200 -12.44 24.10 12.55
N GLY A 201 -12.87 22.88 12.28
CA GLY A 201 -14.28 22.53 12.42
C GLY A 201 -14.66 22.77 13.87
N LYS A 202 -15.65 23.61 14.09
CA LYS A 202 -16.33 23.64 15.39
C LYS A 202 -16.88 22.23 15.62
N LEU A 203 -16.39 21.59 16.69
CA LEU A 203 -17.02 20.43 17.29
C LEU A 203 -18.45 20.79 17.70
#